data_fe7650ffd3f103337396c40c49d98c46
#
_entry.id   fe7650ffd3f103337396c40c49d98c46
#
_cell.length_a   1.000
_cell.length_b   1.000
_cell.length_c   1.000
_cell.angle_alpha   90.00
_cell.angle_beta   90.00
_cell.angle_gamma   90.00
#
_symmetry.space_group_name_H-M   'P 1'
#
loop_
_entity.id
_entity.type
_entity.pdbx_description
1 polymer ?
#
loop_
_entity_poly.entity_id
_entity_poly.type
_entity_poly.pdbx_seq_one_letter_code
_entity_poly.pdbx_strand_id
1 'polypeptide(L)'
;MLGMSLAGCGERRVPYEGLDEVSEKLAADGTTIVVGDPSAAVAVHLYEDPRCPVCEEFETTGAAPELREAVVRRKVYAQYTLASFLDDRVGGSGSKKAVNALRAALEEGKFAEYHRVLYDNQPEEAVDGFTDAYLLELAGQVDGLRGPAFDSAVKTMKYRAFVTASEKAYERAGGKEEPEGPGTPTAVINDVRIPVDYNGLLFEGEVFADLLKRIQEEPDDWQEYEFPKTA
;
A
#
# COMPACT_ATOMS: atom_id res chain seq x y z
N MET A 1 24.34 -40.18 21.57
CA MET A 1 23.36 -39.05 21.58
C MET A 1 22.99 -38.76 20.14
N LEU A 2 21.81 -39.21 19.71
CA LEU A 2 21.29 -38.91 18.37
C LEU A 2 20.70 -37.53 18.41
N GLY A 3 21.30 -36.58 17.65
CA GLY A 3 20.70 -35.28 17.39
C GLY A 3 19.51 -35.42 16.41
N MET A 4 18.32 -35.18 16.89
CA MET A 4 17.13 -35.08 16.07
C MET A 4 17.14 -33.70 15.42
N SER A 5 17.52 -33.61 14.13
CA SER A 5 17.30 -32.43 13.30
C SER A 5 15.78 -32.30 13.07
N LEU A 6 15.16 -31.35 13.73
CA LEU A 6 13.80 -30.92 13.38
C LEU A 6 13.88 -30.19 12.02
N ALA A 7 13.63 -30.92 10.94
CA ALA A 7 13.31 -30.31 9.66
C ALA A 7 11.95 -29.60 9.83
N GLY A 8 11.97 -28.29 9.93
CA GLY A 8 10.79 -27.47 9.89
C GLY A 8 10.12 -27.65 8.52
N CYS A 9 9.06 -28.44 8.45
CA CYS A 9 8.16 -28.47 7.32
C CYS A 9 7.45 -27.10 7.29
N GLY A 10 7.97 -26.16 6.51
CA GLY A 10 7.23 -24.98 6.14
C GLY A 10 5.97 -25.43 5.41
N GLU A 11 4.80 -25.25 6.02
CA GLU A 11 3.53 -25.49 5.33
C GLU A 11 3.52 -24.63 4.06
N ARG A 12 3.47 -25.28 2.91
CA ARG A 12 3.21 -24.59 1.63
C ARG A 12 1.80 -24.05 1.70
N ARG A 13 1.68 -22.75 1.93
CA ARG A 13 0.39 -22.08 1.91
C ARG A 13 -0.13 -22.06 0.48
N VAL A 14 -1.40 -22.41 0.32
CA VAL A 14 -2.08 -22.34 -0.96
C VAL A 14 -2.20 -20.85 -1.33
N PRO A 15 -1.76 -20.41 -2.53
CA PRO A 15 -2.00 -19.07 -3.00
C PRO A 15 -3.50 -18.71 -2.98
N TYR A 16 -3.81 -17.43 -2.90
CA TYR A 16 -5.15 -16.92 -3.20
C TYR A 16 -5.45 -17.14 -4.69
N GLU A 17 -6.70 -17.29 -5.08
CA GLU A 17 -7.07 -17.43 -6.50
C GLU A 17 -6.95 -16.09 -7.26
N GLY A 18 -7.16 -14.97 -6.55
CA GLY A 18 -7.04 -13.62 -7.08
C GLY A 18 -6.91 -12.56 -6.00
N LEU A 19 -6.87 -11.31 -6.42
CA LEU A 19 -6.78 -10.17 -5.51
C LEU A 19 -8.05 -10.00 -4.66
N ASP A 20 -9.19 -10.44 -5.17
CA ASP A 20 -10.50 -10.43 -4.52
C ASP A 20 -10.62 -11.37 -3.32
N GLU A 21 -9.73 -12.36 -3.21
CA GLU A 21 -9.67 -13.30 -2.07
C GLU A 21 -8.61 -12.94 -1.03
N VAL A 22 -7.80 -11.91 -1.30
CA VAL A 22 -6.71 -11.51 -0.40
C VAL A 22 -7.28 -11.00 0.92
N SER A 23 -6.74 -11.48 2.04
CA SER A 23 -7.11 -11.01 3.37
C SER A 23 -6.74 -9.54 3.55
N GLU A 24 -7.68 -8.76 4.08
CA GLU A 24 -7.50 -7.32 4.32
C GLU A 24 -7.94 -6.95 5.73
N LYS A 25 -7.22 -6.07 6.39
CA LYS A 25 -7.62 -5.57 7.72
C LYS A 25 -6.97 -4.24 8.06
N LEU A 26 -7.61 -3.49 8.95
CA LEU A 26 -6.97 -2.39 9.64
C LEU A 26 -6.09 -2.94 10.77
N ALA A 27 -4.85 -2.50 10.85
CA ALA A 27 -3.93 -2.84 11.92
C ALA A 27 -4.37 -2.24 13.27
N ALA A 28 -3.76 -2.71 14.37
CA ALA A 28 -4.10 -2.26 15.71
C ALA A 28 -3.76 -0.78 15.98
N ASP A 29 -2.86 -0.19 15.19
CA ASP A 29 -2.53 1.24 15.25
C ASP A 29 -3.66 2.15 14.73
N GLY A 30 -4.64 1.57 14.02
CA GLY A 30 -5.80 2.27 13.48
C GLY A 30 -5.51 3.13 12.23
N THR A 31 -4.32 3.02 11.64
CA THR A 31 -3.88 3.83 10.49
C THR A 31 -3.27 3.02 9.36
N THR A 32 -2.70 1.86 9.64
CA THR A 32 -2.10 0.97 8.65
C THR A 32 -3.12 -0.04 8.13
N ILE A 33 -3.29 -0.11 6.82
CA ILE A 33 -4.09 -1.14 6.15
C ILE A 33 -3.16 -2.29 5.77
N VAL A 34 -3.49 -3.51 6.17
CA VAL A 34 -2.71 -4.72 5.91
C VAL A 34 -3.44 -5.55 4.87
N VAL A 35 -2.73 -5.92 3.80
CA VAL A 35 -3.22 -6.73 2.67
C VAL A 35 -2.34 -7.96 2.51
N GLY A 36 -2.92 -9.12 2.51
CA GLY A 36 -2.21 -10.40 2.42
C GLY A 36 -2.10 -11.13 3.75
N ASP A 37 -1.21 -12.11 3.79
CA ASP A 37 -0.99 -12.97 4.95
C ASP A 37 0.14 -12.41 5.85
N PRO A 38 -0.17 -11.85 7.04
CA PRO A 38 0.85 -11.24 7.91
C PRO A 38 1.91 -12.23 8.43
N SER A 39 1.75 -13.51 8.16
CA SER A 39 2.75 -14.52 8.48
C SER A 39 3.70 -14.82 7.32
N ALA A 40 3.59 -14.10 6.19
CA ALA A 40 4.61 -14.10 5.14
C ALA A 40 5.92 -13.50 5.66
N ALA A 41 7.04 -13.98 5.12
CA ALA A 41 8.37 -13.59 5.58
C ALA A 41 8.75 -12.14 5.22
N VAL A 42 8.08 -11.56 4.22
CA VAL A 42 8.38 -10.22 3.73
C VAL A 42 7.18 -9.30 3.95
N ALA A 43 7.42 -8.19 4.62
CA ALA A 43 6.49 -7.08 4.77
C ALA A 43 6.93 -5.92 3.86
N VAL A 44 6.04 -5.39 3.06
CA VAL A 44 6.27 -4.17 2.29
C VAL A 44 5.29 -3.11 2.75
N HIS A 45 5.80 -2.07 3.43
CA HIS A 45 4.98 -0.94 3.87
C HIS A 45 5.14 0.22 2.89
N LEU A 46 4.04 0.63 2.31
CA LEU A 46 3.94 1.71 1.33
C LEU A 46 3.29 2.95 1.96
N TYR A 47 3.86 4.10 1.64
CA TYR A 47 3.32 5.42 1.95
C TYR A 47 2.94 6.08 0.63
N GLU A 48 1.66 6.38 0.46
CA GLU A 48 1.10 6.85 -0.82
C GLU A 48 0.08 7.95 -0.62
N ASP A 49 -0.03 8.86 -1.59
CA ASP A 49 -1.15 9.80 -1.72
C ASP A 49 -1.91 9.47 -3.01
N PRO A 50 -3.24 9.29 -2.99
CA PRO A 50 -4.03 8.92 -4.16
C PRO A 50 -3.96 9.88 -5.35
N ARG A 51 -3.49 11.12 -5.15
CA ARG A 51 -3.29 12.11 -6.22
C ARG A 51 -1.85 12.21 -6.70
N CYS A 52 -0.91 11.47 -6.07
CA CYS A 52 0.50 11.54 -6.43
C CYS A 52 0.76 10.83 -7.77
N PRO A 53 1.27 11.52 -8.80
CA PRO A 53 1.49 10.91 -10.11
C PRO A 53 2.63 9.88 -10.09
N VAL A 54 3.58 10.02 -9.17
CA VAL A 54 4.66 9.04 -8.98
C VAL A 54 4.12 7.77 -8.30
N CYS A 55 3.08 7.88 -7.45
CA CYS A 55 2.36 6.72 -6.94
C CYS A 55 1.55 6.02 -8.05
N GLU A 56 0.91 6.79 -8.94
CA GLU A 56 0.24 6.22 -10.12
C GLU A 56 1.22 5.39 -10.97
N GLU A 57 2.39 5.94 -11.28
CA GLU A 57 3.43 5.23 -12.03
C GLU A 57 3.85 3.94 -11.32
N PHE A 58 4.12 4.00 -10.01
CA PHE A 58 4.44 2.82 -9.21
C PHE A 58 3.33 1.76 -9.27
N GLU A 59 2.07 2.18 -9.08
CA GLU A 59 0.92 1.30 -8.97
C GLU A 59 0.46 0.71 -10.32
N THR A 60 0.69 1.40 -11.44
CA THR A 60 0.21 0.97 -12.76
C THR A 60 1.28 0.30 -13.60
N THR A 61 2.43 0.94 -13.77
CA THR A 61 3.52 0.51 -14.66
C THR A 61 4.82 0.17 -13.92
N GLY A 62 4.94 0.55 -12.65
CA GLY A 62 6.08 0.27 -11.80
C GLY A 62 6.05 -1.11 -11.18
N ALA A 63 6.48 -1.23 -9.92
CA ALA A 63 6.66 -2.52 -9.26
C ALA A 63 5.43 -3.06 -8.52
N ALA A 64 4.36 -2.27 -8.37
CA ALA A 64 3.17 -2.73 -7.63
C ALA A 64 2.45 -3.93 -8.27
N PRO A 65 2.40 -4.12 -9.61
CA PRO A 65 1.89 -5.36 -10.20
C PRO A 65 2.61 -6.61 -9.66
N GLU A 66 3.95 -6.57 -9.58
CA GLU A 66 4.75 -7.69 -9.06
C GLU A 66 4.55 -7.88 -7.54
N LEU A 67 4.40 -6.77 -6.80
CA LEU A 67 4.06 -6.82 -5.38
C LEU A 67 2.70 -7.51 -5.17
N ARG A 68 1.67 -7.14 -5.93
CA ARG A 68 0.35 -7.77 -5.86
C ARG A 68 0.40 -9.26 -6.17
N GLU A 69 1.17 -9.65 -7.18
CA GLU A 69 1.39 -11.07 -7.50
C GLU A 69 2.06 -11.81 -6.34
N ALA A 70 3.08 -11.21 -5.70
CA ALA A 70 3.75 -11.80 -4.55
C ALA A 70 2.80 -11.91 -3.33
N VAL A 71 1.87 -10.96 -3.15
CA VAL A 71 0.82 -11.00 -2.11
C VAL A 71 -0.17 -12.14 -2.40
N VAL A 72 -0.67 -12.26 -3.63
CA VAL A 72 -1.56 -13.35 -4.04
C VAL A 72 -0.89 -14.70 -3.83
N ARG A 73 0.40 -14.81 -4.08
CA ARG A 73 1.20 -16.03 -3.81
C ARG A 73 1.52 -16.26 -2.34
N ARG A 74 1.09 -15.37 -1.43
CA ARG A 74 1.32 -15.41 0.02
C ARG A 74 2.81 -15.43 0.41
N LYS A 75 3.65 -14.84 -0.41
CA LYS A 75 5.10 -14.69 -0.16
C LYS A 75 5.42 -13.39 0.55
N VAL A 76 4.60 -12.38 0.30
CA VAL A 76 4.70 -11.03 0.84
C VAL A 76 3.34 -10.64 1.40
N TYR A 77 3.31 -9.75 2.39
CA TYR A 77 2.12 -8.97 2.70
C TYR A 77 2.43 -7.48 2.55
N ALA A 78 1.45 -6.73 2.07
CA ALA A 78 1.56 -5.30 1.90
C ALA A 78 0.92 -4.56 3.08
N GLN A 79 1.46 -3.41 3.41
CA GLN A 79 0.93 -2.47 4.38
C GLN A 79 0.83 -1.10 3.70
N TYR A 80 -0.24 -0.37 3.97
CA TYR A 80 -0.47 0.94 3.38
C TYR A 80 -0.76 1.96 4.47
N THR A 81 -0.02 3.06 4.46
CA THR A 81 -0.36 4.31 5.17
C THR A 81 -0.67 5.36 4.11
N LEU A 82 -1.93 5.79 4.07
CA LEU A 82 -2.44 6.68 3.05
C LEU A 82 -2.30 8.14 3.49
N ALA A 83 -1.51 8.90 2.76
CA ALA A 83 -1.36 10.35 2.90
C ALA A 83 -2.46 11.11 2.12
N SER A 84 -2.62 12.38 2.42
CA SER A 84 -3.55 13.29 1.75
C SER A 84 -3.01 14.73 1.67
N PHE A 85 -1.69 14.88 1.76
CA PHE A 85 -1.01 16.19 1.80
C PHE A 85 -1.13 16.97 0.49
N LEU A 86 -1.37 16.29 -0.64
CA LEU A 86 -1.53 16.96 -1.92
C LEU A 86 -2.73 17.89 -1.95
N ASP A 87 -3.79 17.61 -1.19
CA ASP A 87 -4.92 18.55 -1.05
C ASP A 87 -4.47 19.89 -0.46
N ASP A 88 -3.49 19.87 0.45
CA ASP A 88 -2.97 21.10 1.07
C ASP A 88 -1.90 21.78 0.19
N ARG A 89 -1.18 21.04 -0.66
CA ARG A 89 -0.14 21.57 -1.56
C ARG A 89 -0.69 22.15 -2.86
N VAL A 90 -1.61 21.44 -3.51
CA VAL A 90 -2.14 21.83 -4.83
C VAL A 90 -3.61 22.27 -4.78
N GLY A 91 -4.20 22.23 -3.59
CA GLY A 91 -5.60 22.59 -3.34
C GLY A 91 -6.58 21.47 -3.63
N GLY A 92 -7.80 21.62 -3.13
CA GLY A 92 -8.87 20.64 -3.31
C GLY A 92 -9.13 19.75 -2.10
N SER A 93 -9.75 18.61 -2.33
CA SER A 93 -10.13 17.63 -1.31
C SER A 93 -10.08 16.17 -1.82
N GLY A 94 -9.55 15.96 -3.00
CA GLY A 94 -9.56 14.68 -3.70
C GLY A 94 -8.78 13.59 -2.98
N SER A 95 -7.57 13.87 -2.44
CA SER A 95 -6.80 12.91 -1.68
C SER A 95 -7.57 12.45 -0.43
N LYS A 96 -8.08 13.40 0.36
CA LYS A 96 -8.88 13.11 1.57
C LYS A 96 -10.13 12.29 1.25
N LYS A 97 -10.81 12.59 0.15
CA LYS A 97 -11.99 11.84 -0.31
C LYS A 97 -11.64 10.43 -0.77
N ALA A 98 -10.56 10.27 -1.53
CA ALA A 98 -10.07 8.98 -1.98
C ALA A 98 -9.63 8.09 -0.79
N VAL A 99 -8.88 8.65 0.18
CA VAL A 99 -8.51 7.94 1.41
C VAL A 99 -9.74 7.51 2.22
N ASN A 100 -10.77 8.36 2.34
CA ASN A 100 -12.03 7.99 2.98
C ASN A 100 -12.74 6.85 2.23
N ALA A 101 -12.76 6.88 0.90
CA ALA A 101 -13.39 5.86 0.08
C ALA A 101 -12.63 4.52 0.16
N LEU A 102 -11.30 4.55 0.14
CA LEU A 102 -10.44 3.37 0.36
C LEU A 102 -10.68 2.75 1.74
N ARG A 103 -10.80 3.57 2.78
CA ARG A 103 -11.15 3.08 4.11
C ARG A 103 -12.56 2.48 4.17
N ALA A 104 -13.51 3.02 3.39
CA ALA A 104 -14.84 2.44 3.25
C ALA A 104 -14.80 1.09 2.51
N ALA A 105 -13.97 0.97 1.46
CA ALA A 105 -13.78 -0.28 0.73
C ALA A 105 -13.17 -1.38 1.60
N LEU A 106 -12.27 -1.03 2.53
CA LEU A 106 -11.74 -1.97 3.51
C LEU A 106 -12.82 -2.61 4.39
N GLU A 107 -13.86 -1.88 4.77
CA GLU A 107 -14.98 -2.45 5.54
C GLU A 107 -15.79 -3.49 4.76
N GLU A 108 -15.78 -3.36 3.45
CA GLU A 108 -16.44 -4.31 2.53
C GLU A 108 -15.49 -5.44 2.07
N GLY A 109 -14.22 -5.45 2.55
CA GLY A 109 -13.18 -6.41 2.12
C GLY A 109 -12.79 -6.24 0.64
N LYS A 110 -12.75 -5.00 0.17
CA LYS A 110 -12.51 -4.63 -1.24
C LYS A 110 -11.47 -3.52 -1.40
N PHE A 111 -10.59 -3.35 -0.39
CA PHE A 111 -9.56 -2.31 -0.44
C PHE A 111 -8.60 -2.55 -1.60
N ALA A 112 -8.00 -3.75 -1.72
CA ALA A 112 -6.95 -4.01 -2.71
C ALA A 112 -7.45 -3.87 -4.14
N GLU A 113 -8.66 -4.35 -4.44
CA GLU A 113 -9.28 -4.21 -5.75
C GLU A 113 -9.58 -2.74 -6.06
N TYR A 114 -10.18 -2.01 -5.11
CA TYR A 114 -10.57 -0.62 -5.30
C TYR A 114 -9.36 0.32 -5.34
N HIS A 115 -8.32 0.04 -4.54
CA HIS A 115 -7.05 0.75 -4.57
C HIS A 115 -6.43 0.71 -5.97
N ARG A 116 -6.34 -0.47 -6.58
CA ARG A 116 -5.88 -0.62 -7.96
C ARG A 116 -6.75 0.18 -8.93
N VAL A 117 -8.08 0.07 -8.84
CA VAL A 117 -8.99 0.80 -9.72
C VAL A 117 -8.82 2.32 -9.60
N LEU A 118 -8.56 2.85 -8.40
CA LEU A 118 -8.32 4.28 -8.21
C LEU A 118 -7.06 4.74 -8.96
N TYR A 119 -5.97 4.01 -8.85
CA TYR A 119 -4.72 4.37 -9.53
C TYR A 119 -4.80 4.14 -11.05
N ASP A 120 -5.44 3.07 -11.50
CA ASP A 120 -5.70 2.83 -12.95
C ASP A 120 -6.52 3.97 -13.60
N ASN A 121 -7.21 4.78 -12.79
CA ASN A 121 -8.09 5.87 -13.23
C ASN A 121 -7.78 7.20 -12.50
N GLN A 122 -6.52 7.41 -12.08
CA GLN A 122 -6.13 8.60 -11.34
C GLN A 122 -6.33 9.86 -12.19
N PRO A 123 -7.01 10.91 -11.69
CA PRO A 123 -7.04 12.20 -12.35
C PRO A 123 -5.68 12.88 -12.33
N GLU A 124 -5.40 13.76 -13.31
CA GLU A 124 -4.18 14.58 -13.27
C GLU A 124 -4.04 15.31 -11.92
N GLU A 125 -2.81 15.41 -11.39
CA GLU A 125 -2.50 15.95 -10.05
C GLU A 125 -3.13 17.32 -9.79
N ALA A 126 -3.08 18.20 -10.79
CA ALA A 126 -3.62 19.55 -10.68
C ALA A 126 -5.16 19.60 -10.68
N VAL A 127 -5.83 18.49 -11.00
CA VAL A 127 -7.28 18.39 -11.05
C VAL A 127 -7.79 17.81 -9.74
N ASP A 128 -8.71 18.49 -9.04
CA ASP A 128 -9.42 17.93 -7.87
C ASP A 128 -10.49 16.93 -8.35
N GLY A 129 -10.03 15.85 -9.03
CA GLY A 129 -10.87 14.95 -9.80
C GLY A 129 -11.51 13.83 -8.99
N PHE A 130 -11.01 13.46 -7.82
CA PHE A 130 -11.63 12.47 -6.95
C PHE A 130 -12.86 13.05 -6.23
N THR A 131 -13.90 13.37 -7.03
CA THR A 131 -15.20 13.76 -6.50
C THR A 131 -15.96 12.54 -5.96
N ASP A 132 -16.96 12.77 -5.09
CA ASP A 132 -17.81 11.67 -4.59
C ASP A 132 -18.47 10.90 -5.74
N ALA A 133 -18.89 11.60 -6.80
CA ALA A 133 -19.52 10.99 -7.98
C ALA A 133 -18.51 10.08 -8.71
N TYR A 134 -17.29 10.55 -8.94
CA TYR A 134 -16.27 9.78 -9.63
C TYR A 134 -15.79 8.59 -8.80
N LEU A 135 -15.58 8.76 -7.49
CA LEU A 135 -15.25 7.66 -6.58
C LEU A 135 -16.33 6.57 -6.59
N LEU A 136 -17.60 6.94 -6.62
CA LEU A 136 -18.71 6.00 -6.73
C LEU A 136 -18.79 5.33 -8.11
N GLU A 137 -18.44 6.04 -9.18
CA GLU A 137 -18.34 5.47 -10.53
C GLU A 137 -17.25 4.41 -10.58
N LEU A 138 -16.04 4.73 -10.09
CA LEU A 138 -14.91 3.79 -10.02
C LEU A 138 -15.23 2.56 -9.16
N ALA A 139 -15.94 2.73 -8.04
CA ALA A 139 -16.39 1.62 -7.21
C ALA A 139 -17.35 0.67 -7.94
N GLY A 140 -18.02 1.12 -9.00
CA GLY A 140 -18.83 0.28 -9.88
C GLY A 140 -18.02 -0.72 -10.72
N GLN A 141 -16.69 -0.57 -10.78
CA GLN A 141 -15.79 -1.50 -11.47
C GLN A 141 -15.33 -2.64 -10.55
N VAL A 142 -15.66 -2.59 -9.24
CA VAL A 142 -15.32 -3.62 -8.26
C VAL A 142 -16.59 -4.37 -7.86
N ASP A 143 -16.59 -5.68 -8.12
CA ASP A 143 -17.74 -6.52 -7.85
C ASP A 143 -18.13 -6.52 -6.36
N GLY A 144 -19.41 -6.20 -6.10
CA GLY A 144 -19.97 -6.21 -4.76
C GLY A 144 -19.59 -5.02 -3.86
N LEU A 145 -18.76 -4.06 -4.33
CA LEU A 145 -18.37 -2.90 -3.51
C LEU A 145 -19.50 -1.87 -3.37
N ARG A 146 -20.26 -1.59 -4.46
CA ARG A 146 -21.34 -0.63 -4.43
C ARG A 146 -22.52 -1.11 -3.59
N GLY A 147 -22.95 -0.30 -2.66
CA GLY A 147 -24.10 -0.56 -1.81
C GLY A 147 -24.40 0.61 -0.89
N PRO A 148 -25.57 0.59 -0.19
CA PRO A 148 -25.98 1.73 0.65
C PRO A 148 -24.96 2.13 1.71
N ALA A 149 -24.23 1.15 2.31
CA ALA A 149 -23.22 1.39 3.34
C ALA A 149 -22.01 2.12 2.76
N PHE A 150 -21.41 1.58 1.68
CA PHE A 150 -20.28 2.20 0.99
C PHE A 150 -20.65 3.57 0.41
N ASP A 151 -21.75 3.66 -0.33
CA ASP A 151 -22.19 4.91 -0.97
C ASP A 151 -22.41 6.03 0.06
N SER A 152 -23.01 5.69 1.20
CA SER A 152 -23.20 6.64 2.29
C SER A 152 -21.88 7.06 2.91
N ALA A 153 -20.95 6.10 3.13
CA ALA A 153 -19.64 6.37 3.72
C ALA A 153 -18.80 7.33 2.86
N VAL A 154 -18.84 7.18 1.54
CA VAL A 154 -18.19 8.09 0.59
C VAL A 154 -18.80 9.49 0.71
N LYS A 155 -20.11 9.61 0.55
CA LYS A 155 -20.83 10.91 0.51
C LYS A 155 -20.77 11.69 1.83
N THR A 156 -20.64 11.01 2.96
CA THR A 156 -20.66 11.65 4.30
C THR A 156 -19.28 11.83 4.90
N MET A 157 -18.21 11.41 4.20
CA MET A 157 -16.85 11.36 4.78
C MET A 157 -16.85 10.62 6.12
N LYS A 158 -17.47 9.43 6.17
CA LYS A 158 -17.66 8.63 7.39
C LYS A 158 -16.35 8.36 8.12
N TYR A 159 -15.26 8.18 7.40
CA TYR A 159 -13.95 7.83 7.95
C TYR A 159 -12.99 9.03 8.03
N ARG A 160 -13.51 10.26 8.18
CA ARG A 160 -12.70 11.47 8.34
C ARG A 160 -11.66 11.37 9.46
N ALA A 161 -11.99 10.70 10.56
CA ALA A 161 -11.06 10.49 11.66
C ALA A 161 -9.86 9.60 11.24
N PHE A 162 -10.12 8.56 10.43
CA PHE A 162 -9.07 7.74 9.83
C PHE A 162 -8.20 8.57 8.88
N VAL A 163 -8.79 9.36 7.98
CA VAL A 163 -8.05 10.24 7.06
C VAL A 163 -7.06 11.12 7.83
N THR A 164 -7.53 11.80 8.88
CA THR A 164 -6.67 12.66 9.71
C THR A 164 -5.60 11.87 10.46
N ALA A 165 -5.93 10.68 10.95
CA ALA A 165 -4.97 9.84 11.68
C ALA A 165 -3.90 9.24 10.77
N SER A 166 -4.29 8.81 9.56
CA SER A 166 -3.39 8.27 8.55
C SER A 166 -2.41 9.32 8.04
N GLU A 167 -2.88 10.55 7.77
CA GLU A 167 -2.01 11.69 7.44
C GLU A 167 -0.94 11.91 8.52
N LYS A 168 -1.35 11.98 9.79
CA LYS A 168 -0.40 12.13 10.91
C LYS A 168 0.55 10.94 11.06
N ALA A 169 0.13 9.73 10.68
CA ALA A 169 1.00 8.56 10.66
C ALA A 169 2.06 8.69 9.56
N TYR A 170 1.66 9.18 8.38
CA TYR A 170 2.56 9.51 7.29
C TYR A 170 3.58 10.58 7.68
N GLU A 171 3.14 11.71 8.26
CA GLU A 171 4.05 12.77 8.75
C GLU A 171 5.08 12.21 9.74
N ARG A 172 4.64 11.40 10.72
CA ARG A 172 5.54 10.78 11.71
C ARG A 172 6.58 9.84 11.10
N ALA A 173 6.25 9.19 9.97
CA ALA A 173 7.16 8.28 9.30
C ALA A 173 8.41 8.99 8.73
N GLY A 174 8.33 10.30 8.42
CA GLY A 174 9.47 11.11 8.01
C GLY A 174 10.43 11.45 9.15
N GLY A 175 9.97 11.35 10.40
CA GLY A 175 10.80 11.64 11.56
C GLY A 175 11.16 13.12 11.71
N LYS A 176 12.34 13.40 12.25
CA LYS A 176 12.80 14.79 12.49
C LYS A 176 13.36 15.46 11.24
N GLU A 177 13.87 14.69 10.30
CA GLU A 177 14.53 15.19 9.11
C GLU A 177 13.52 15.50 8.01
N GLU A 178 12.38 14.81 8.01
CA GLU A 178 11.29 14.97 7.04
C GLU A 178 9.95 15.19 7.79
N PRO A 179 9.75 16.33 8.48
CA PRO A 179 8.60 16.53 9.37
C PRO A 179 7.25 16.55 8.65
N GLU A 180 7.24 16.73 7.34
CA GLU A 180 6.04 16.70 6.49
C GLU A 180 5.78 15.30 5.90
N GLY A 181 6.56 14.29 6.31
CA GLY A 181 6.49 12.93 5.81
C GLY A 181 7.59 12.57 4.83
N PRO A 182 7.78 11.26 4.55
CA PRO A 182 8.93 10.74 3.81
C PRO A 182 8.87 10.96 2.29
N GLY A 183 7.82 11.59 1.78
CA GLY A 183 7.49 11.61 0.35
C GLY A 183 6.70 10.37 -0.10
N THR A 184 6.12 10.45 -1.31
CA THR A 184 5.32 9.36 -1.89
C THR A 184 5.70 9.07 -3.35
N PRO A 185 5.79 7.80 -3.77
CA PRO A 185 5.72 6.63 -2.90
C PRO A 185 7.00 6.46 -2.07
N THR A 186 6.87 5.97 -0.84
CA THR A 186 7.99 5.47 -0.05
C THR A 186 7.72 4.03 0.31
N ALA A 187 8.71 3.16 0.16
CA ALA A 187 8.64 1.76 0.56
C ALA A 187 9.60 1.45 1.71
N VAL A 188 9.10 0.70 2.69
CA VAL A 188 9.86 0.12 3.79
C VAL A 188 9.67 -1.39 3.73
N ILE A 189 10.75 -2.15 3.56
CA ILE A 189 10.70 -3.61 3.44
C ILE A 189 11.34 -4.20 4.70
N ASN A 190 10.58 -5.00 5.47
CA ASN A 190 11.05 -5.57 6.74
C ASN A 190 11.80 -4.52 7.59
N ASP A 191 11.17 -3.37 7.83
CA ASP A 191 11.70 -2.24 8.62
C ASP A 191 12.90 -1.47 8.01
N VAL A 192 13.38 -1.85 6.82
CA VAL A 192 14.43 -1.14 6.09
C VAL A 192 13.81 -0.26 5.01
N ARG A 193 13.93 1.06 5.16
CA ARG A 193 13.44 2.03 4.16
C ARG A 193 14.32 2.02 2.92
N ILE A 194 13.73 1.96 1.73
CA ILE A 194 14.43 2.24 0.48
C ILE A 194 14.74 3.73 0.45
N PRO A 195 16.03 4.14 0.40
CA PRO A 195 16.39 5.55 0.33
C PRO A 195 15.94 6.17 -0.99
N VAL A 196 15.68 7.49 -1.00
CA VAL A 196 15.20 8.23 -2.18
C VAL A 196 16.12 8.05 -3.40
N ASP A 197 17.42 7.98 -3.20
CA ASP A 197 18.41 7.76 -4.27
C ASP A 197 18.28 6.38 -4.94
N TYR A 198 17.57 5.47 -4.32
CA TYR A 198 17.29 4.10 -4.81
C TYR A 198 15.83 3.88 -5.18
N ASN A 199 15.02 4.94 -5.21
CA ASN A 199 13.60 4.84 -5.57
C ASN A 199 13.38 4.26 -6.98
N GLY A 200 14.38 4.28 -7.87
CA GLY A 200 14.33 3.58 -9.14
C GLY A 200 13.95 2.09 -9.03
N LEU A 201 14.24 1.44 -7.90
CA LEU A 201 13.82 0.08 -7.61
C LEU A 201 12.29 -0.09 -7.61
N LEU A 202 11.54 0.97 -7.32
CA LEU A 202 10.07 0.96 -7.29
C LEU A 202 9.45 1.03 -8.70
N PHE A 203 10.24 1.32 -9.74
CA PHE A 203 9.76 1.48 -11.11
C PHE A 203 10.26 0.40 -12.06
N GLU A 204 11.07 -0.54 -11.55
CA GLU A 204 11.62 -1.67 -12.29
C GLU A 204 11.04 -2.98 -11.74
N GLY A 205 9.86 -3.40 -12.23
CA GLY A 205 9.08 -4.50 -11.67
C GLY A 205 9.87 -5.79 -11.48
N GLU A 206 10.61 -6.25 -12.51
CA GLU A 206 11.43 -7.47 -12.41
C GLU A 206 12.54 -7.35 -11.36
N VAL A 207 13.19 -6.18 -11.27
CA VAL A 207 14.25 -5.92 -10.27
C VAL A 207 13.66 -5.93 -8.86
N PHE A 208 12.49 -5.34 -8.69
CA PHE A 208 11.80 -5.33 -7.39
C PHE A 208 11.34 -6.75 -7.00
N ALA A 209 10.82 -7.54 -7.92
CA ALA A 209 10.44 -8.92 -7.68
C ALA A 209 11.64 -9.79 -7.25
N ASP A 210 12.79 -9.63 -7.92
CA ASP A 210 14.04 -10.30 -7.55
C ASP A 210 14.53 -9.84 -6.16
N LEU A 211 14.41 -8.54 -5.83
CA LEU A 211 14.72 -8.03 -4.51
C LEU A 211 13.86 -8.69 -3.42
N LEU A 212 12.52 -8.72 -3.60
CA LEU A 212 11.62 -9.37 -2.65
C LEU A 212 11.93 -10.85 -2.45
N LYS A 213 12.29 -11.55 -3.54
CA LYS A 213 12.70 -12.96 -3.48
C LYS A 213 13.99 -13.14 -2.68
N ARG A 214 15.00 -12.30 -2.90
CA ARG A 214 16.27 -12.35 -2.14
C ARG A 214 16.05 -12.08 -0.65
N ILE A 215 15.22 -11.08 -0.31
CA ILE A 215 14.85 -10.79 1.08
C ILE A 215 14.14 -11.98 1.74
N GLN A 216 13.29 -12.68 0.98
CA GLN A 216 12.62 -13.89 1.48
C GLN A 216 13.60 -15.04 1.74
N GLU A 217 14.60 -15.19 0.90
CA GLU A 217 15.62 -16.25 1.00
C GLU A 217 16.66 -15.94 2.09
N GLU A 218 17.03 -14.67 2.27
CA GLU A 218 18.10 -14.21 3.16
C GLU A 218 17.65 -12.96 3.96
N PRO A 219 16.66 -13.11 4.87
CA PRO A 219 16.07 -11.96 5.58
C PRO A 219 17.06 -11.25 6.52
N ASP A 220 18.02 -11.99 7.10
CA ASP A 220 19.01 -11.42 8.01
C ASP A 220 19.99 -10.50 7.26
N ASP A 221 20.39 -10.88 6.05
CA ASP A 221 21.27 -10.06 5.21
C ASP A 221 20.60 -8.74 4.82
N TRP A 222 19.27 -8.74 4.67
CA TRP A 222 18.51 -7.52 4.40
C TRP A 222 18.48 -6.57 5.59
N GLN A 223 18.35 -7.07 6.80
CA GLN A 223 18.35 -6.26 8.01
C GLN A 223 19.69 -5.55 8.25
N GLU A 224 20.78 -6.15 7.80
CA GLU A 224 22.13 -5.59 7.89
C GLU A 224 22.57 -4.83 6.63
N TYR A 225 21.68 -4.76 5.61
CA TYR A 225 22.02 -4.14 4.33
C TYR A 225 22.11 -2.62 4.45
N GLU A 226 23.26 -2.08 4.15
CA GLU A 226 23.51 -0.65 4.03
C GLU A 226 23.52 -0.23 2.56
N PHE A 227 22.59 0.62 2.16
CA PHE A 227 22.61 1.19 0.82
C PHE A 227 23.89 2.03 0.63
N PRO A 228 24.67 1.79 -0.45
CA PRO A 228 25.84 2.60 -0.74
C PRO A 228 25.46 4.08 -0.86
N LYS A 229 26.32 4.97 -0.36
CA LYS A 229 26.08 6.41 -0.55
C LYS A 229 26.31 6.76 -2.03
N THR A 230 25.32 7.34 -2.66
CA THR A 230 25.47 7.91 -4.00
C THR A 230 26.37 9.13 -3.92
N ALA A 231 27.34 9.22 -4.86
CA ALA A 231 28.37 10.26 -4.87
C ALA A 231 27.81 11.62 -5.33
#